data_1991f194f6586b1152175959b15dc3f3
#
_entry.id   1991f194f6586b1152175959b15dc3f3
#
_cell.length_a   1.000
_cell.length_b   1.000
_cell.length_c   1.000
_cell.angle_alpha   90.00
_cell.angle_beta   90.00
_cell.angle_gamma   90.00
#
_symmetry.space_group_name_H-M   'P 1'
#
loop_
_entity.id
_entity.type
_entity.pdbx_description
1 polymer ?
#
loop_
_entity_poly.entity_id
_entity_poly.type
_entity_poly.pdbx_seq_one_letter_code
_entity_poly.pdbx_strand_id
1 'polypeptide(L)'
;MQTRKLHHLFAGLLAATLSLTSHAGEPREVRLDYAYYAPTSLVLKDQGILEKRLAADGIAVKWVFSQGSNRSLEYLNGGSVDFASTAGLAAVLSRANGSPVKTVYIASRPEWTALVVAKDSPIKTLADLKGHKVAATKGTDPYLFLLRSLHSAGLGKNDVEIVHLQHPDGRVALERGDVDAWAGLDPHMAASELQAGSRLLYRNLDFNSYGVLNVSDRFLKEQPQLIGKVIAAYEEARQWTIAHPQETAELLAREAKLPLEVARLQLSRTDFSNPQPGAEHVAALKAAAPILLDEQLVRPGTDVAAVVDQLISPQLAASVIAQPVAKAD
;
A
#
# COMPACT_ATOMS: atom_id res chain seq x y z
N MET A 1 -33.46 28.23 83.24
CA MET A 1 -33.90 27.53 81.98
C MET A 1 -32.77 27.66 81.04
N GLN A 2 -32.11 26.54 80.70
CA GLN A 2 -30.88 26.45 79.96
C GLN A 2 -31.14 26.34 78.46
N THR A 3 -30.50 27.18 77.64
CA THR A 3 -30.46 27.07 76.20
C THR A 3 -29.10 26.45 75.76
N ARG A 4 -29.14 25.26 75.18
CA ARG A 4 -28.01 24.55 74.63
C ARG A 4 -27.71 25.08 73.19
N LYS A 5 -26.49 25.54 72.97
CA LYS A 5 -25.93 25.89 71.69
C LYS A 5 -25.45 24.62 70.99
N LEU A 6 -25.97 24.36 69.75
CA LEU A 6 -25.53 23.28 68.92
C LEU A 6 -24.46 23.82 67.93
N HIS A 7 -23.25 23.24 67.99
CA HIS A 7 -22.17 23.56 67.09
C HIS A 7 -22.24 22.60 65.85
N HIS A 8 -22.42 23.14 64.68
CA HIS A 8 -22.31 22.38 63.42
C HIS A 8 -20.84 22.39 62.99
N LEU A 9 -20.17 21.22 63.03
CA LEU A 9 -18.92 20.94 62.32
C LEU A 9 -19.21 20.71 60.84
N PHE A 10 -18.71 21.59 59.96
CA PHE A 10 -18.63 21.36 58.55
C PHE A 10 -17.34 20.58 58.24
N ALA A 11 -17.45 19.31 57.96
CA ALA A 11 -16.37 18.50 57.41
C ALA A 11 -16.37 18.68 55.88
N GLY A 12 -15.38 19.44 55.34
CA GLY A 12 -15.16 19.59 53.93
C GLY A 12 -14.55 18.30 53.33
N LEU A 13 -15.32 17.59 52.50
CA LEU A 13 -14.85 16.44 51.74
C LEU A 13 -14.16 16.96 50.47
N LEU A 14 -12.83 16.99 50.44
CA LEU A 14 -12.04 17.31 49.25
C LEU A 14 -12.03 16.08 48.33
N ALA A 15 -12.91 16.05 47.32
CA ALA A 15 -12.93 15.03 46.32
C ALA A 15 -11.77 15.28 45.33
N ALA A 16 -10.65 14.58 45.52
CA ALA A 16 -9.56 14.51 44.56
C ALA A 16 -10.05 13.70 43.35
N THR A 17 -10.44 14.39 42.28
CA THR A 17 -10.68 13.75 40.96
C THR A 17 -9.34 13.33 40.37
N LEU A 18 -8.94 12.07 40.59
CA LEU A 18 -7.89 11.42 39.80
C LEU A 18 -8.41 11.30 38.36
N SER A 19 -7.92 12.18 37.50
CA SER A 19 -8.05 12.01 36.04
C SER A 19 -7.25 10.77 35.66
N LEU A 20 -7.90 9.63 35.54
CA LEU A 20 -7.37 8.44 34.91
C LEU A 20 -7.20 8.79 33.43
N THR A 21 -6.00 9.26 33.04
CA THR A 21 -5.58 9.22 31.64
C THR A 21 -5.51 7.75 31.27
N SER A 22 -6.56 7.27 30.59
CA SER A 22 -6.55 5.97 29.94
C SER A 22 -5.49 6.04 28.84
N HIS A 23 -4.27 5.63 29.17
CA HIS A 23 -3.33 5.21 28.16
C HIS A 23 -3.92 3.91 27.60
N ALA A 24 -4.35 3.92 26.34
CA ALA A 24 -4.59 2.68 25.62
C ALA A 24 -3.29 1.89 25.72
N GLY A 25 -3.30 0.78 26.45
CA GLY A 25 -2.12 -0.07 26.63
C GLY A 25 -1.61 -0.51 25.26
N GLU A 26 -0.30 -0.74 25.14
CA GLU A 26 0.25 -1.29 23.88
C GLU A 26 -0.50 -2.58 23.51
N PRO A 27 -0.86 -2.77 22.23
CA PRO A 27 -1.55 -3.97 21.81
C PRO A 27 -0.65 -5.18 22.05
N ARG A 28 -1.22 -6.32 22.43
CA ARG A 28 -0.46 -7.58 22.60
C ARG A 28 -0.03 -8.19 21.26
N GLU A 29 -0.57 -7.70 20.16
CA GLU A 29 -0.37 -8.20 18.81
C GLU A 29 -0.44 -7.06 17.81
N VAL A 30 0.43 -7.07 16.81
CA VAL A 30 0.38 -6.19 15.64
C VAL A 30 0.26 -7.06 14.39
N ARG A 31 -0.60 -6.64 13.45
CA ARG A 31 -0.91 -7.39 12.24
C ARG A 31 -0.52 -6.59 11.01
N LEU A 32 0.29 -7.19 10.15
CA LEU A 32 0.75 -6.58 8.91
C LEU A 32 0.37 -7.46 7.73
N ASP A 33 0.10 -6.85 6.59
CA ASP A 33 0.11 -7.61 5.35
C ASP A 33 1.52 -7.79 4.80
N TYR A 34 1.67 -8.79 3.94
CA TYR A 34 2.82 -8.95 3.07
C TYR A 34 2.36 -9.31 1.65
N ALA A 35 3.15 -8.96 0.65
CA ALA A 35 2.75 -9.14 -0.74
C ALA A 35 3.96 -9.34 -1.66
N TYR A 36 3.77 -10.09 -2.74
CA TYR A 36 4.82 -10.32 -3.74
C TYR A 36 5.17 -9.05 -4.54
N TYR A 37 4.23 -8.11 -4.65
CA TYR A 37 4.48 -6.79 -5.24
C TYR A 37 5.19 -5.81 -4.29
N ALA A 38 5.37 -6.19 -3.02
CA ALA A 38 6.04 -5.39 -1.98
C ALA A 38 7.24 -6.17 -1.38
N PRO A 39 8.35 -6.34 -2.12
CA PRO A 39 9.48 -7.21 -1.72
C PRO A 39 10.05 -6.91 -0.34
N THR A 40 10.09 -5.63 0.07
CA THR A 40 10.53 -5.24 1.41
C THR A 40 9.71 -5.92 2.53
N SER A 41 8.39 -6.14 2.31
CA SER A 41 7.55 -6.84 3.29
C SER A 41 7.92 -8.31 3.44
N LEU A 42 8.41 -8.95 2.35
CA LEU A 42 8.91 -10.33 2.39
C LEU A 42 10.21 -10.42 3.19
N VAL A 43 11.15 -9.49 2.97
CA VAL A 43 12.41 -9.42 3.72
C VAL A 43 12.13 -9.19 5.20
N LEU A 44 11.25 -8.24 5.52
CA LEU A 44 10.85 -7.94 6.90
C LEU A 44 10.32 -9.18 7.64
N LYS A 45 9.45 -9.93 6.96
CA LYS A 45 8.84 -11.17 7.47
C LYS A 45 9.85 -12.33 7.57
N ASP A 46 10.60 -12.59 6.50
CA ASP A 46 11.52 -13.74 6.42
C ASP A 46 12.64 -13.65 7.47
N GLN A 47 13.17 -12.46 7.69
CA GLN A 47 14.24 -12.24 8.65
C GLN A 47 13.75 -12.03 10.09
N GLY A 48 12.45 -11.93 10.33
CA GLY A 48 11.88 -11.69 11.64
C GLY A 48 12.35 -10.38 12.27
N ILE A 49 12.60 -9.34 11.46
CA ILE A 49 13.14 -8.05 11.92
C ILE A 49 12.17 -7.39 12.90
N LEU A 50 10.89 -7.39 12.56
CA LEU A 50 9.86 -6.77 13.42
C LEU A 50 9.63 -7.56 14.69
N GLU A 51 9.59 -8.89 14.60
CA GLU A 51 9.45 -9.80 15.76
C GLU A 51 10.58 -9.57 16.77
N LYS A 52 11.83 -9.51 16.30
CA LYS A 52 13.00 -9.23 17.15
C LYS A 52 12.88 -7.86 17.83
N ARG A 53 12.46 -6.83 17.07
CA ARG A 53 12.31 -5.46 17.55
C ARG A 53 11.22 -5.31 18.62
N LEU A 54 10.14 -6.09 18.52
CA LEU A 54 9.00 -6.02 19.42
C LEU A 54 9.03 -7.06 20.55
N ALA A 55 10.02 -7.94 20.56
CA ALA A 55 10.14 -9.00 21.57
C ALA A 55 10.22 -8.46 23.00
N ALA A 56 10.99 -7.38 23.21
CA ALA A 56 11.13 -6.74 24.53
C ALA A 56 9.83 -6.09 25.02
N ASP A 57 8.94 -5.70 24.13
CA ASP A 57 7.63 -5.11 24.44
C ASP A 57 6.56 -6.20 24.67
N GLY A 58 6.86 -7.47 24.38
CA GLY A 58 5.92 -8.58 24.48
C GLY A 58 4.81 -8.53 23.41
N ILE A 59 5.05 -7.84 22.29
CA ILE A 59 4.09 -7.69 21.18
C ILE A 59 4.34 -8.77 20.14
N ALA A 60 3.33 -9.61 19.88
CA ALA A 60 3.38 -10.61 18.83
C ALA A 60 3.16 -9.98 17.46
N VAL A 61 3.78 -10.54 16.42
CA VAL A 61 3.60 -10.12 15.01
C VAL A 61 2.80 -11.17 14.26
N LYS A 62 1.76 -10.76 13.54
CA LYS A 62 1.01 -11.62 12.63
C LYS A 62 1.05 -11.11 11.21
N TRP A 63 1.21 -12.03 10.27
CA TRP A 63 1.30 -11.75 8.85
C TRP A 63 0.09 -12.25 8.09
N VAL A 64 -0.45 -11.41 7.19
CA VAL A 64 -1.57 -11.73 6.32
C VAL A 64 -1.15 -11.51 4.87
N PHE A 65 -1.29 -12.52 4.02
CA PHE A 65 -0.98 -12.38 2.60
C PHE A 65 -2.04 -11.55 1.86
N SER A 66 -1.60 -10.57 1.07
CA SER A 66 -2.47 -9.79 0.18
C SER A 66 -2.05 -9.92 -1.28
N GLN A 67 -3.04 -10.09 -2.17
CA GLN A 67 -2.81 -10.28 -3.61
C GLN A 67 -2.78 -8.96 -4.41
N GLY A 68 -3.14 -7.85 -3.79
CA GLY A 68 -3.22 -6.54 -4.40
C GLY A 68 -3.72 -5.49 -3.42
N SER A 69 -3.56 -4.21 -3.77
CA SER A 69 -3.96 -3.07 -2.93
C SER A 69 -5.42 -3.12 -2.48
N ASN A 70 -6.32 -3.64 -3.32
CA ASN A 70 -7.74 -3.81 -2.99
C ASN A 70 -7.91 -4.72 -1.76
N ARG A 71 -7.24 -5.88 -1.73
CA ARG A 71 -7.30 -6.82 -0.59
C ARG A 71 -6.63 -6.25 0.65
N SER A 72 -5.47 -5.62 0.48
CA SER A 72 -4.76 -4.96 1.58
C SER A 72 -5.63 -3.89 2.25
N LEU A 73 -6.31 -3.03 1.46
CA LEU A 73 -7.22 -2.01 1.98
C LEU A 73 -8.50 -2.60 2.60
N GLU A 74 -9.04 -3.67 2.05
CA GLU A 74 -10.15 -4.41 2.66
C GLU A 74 -9.77 -4.93 4.05
N TYR A 75 -8.58 -5.53 4.19
CA TYR A 75 -8.07 -6.02 5.47
C TYR A 75 -7.86 -4.90 6.49
N LEU A 76 -7.29 -3.76 6.06
CA LEU A 76 -7.11 -2.59 6.92
C LEU A 76 -8.47 -2.03 7.39
N ASN A 77 -9.40 -1.82 6.46
CA ASN A 77 -10.72 -1.28 6.76
C ASN A 77 -11.57 -2.22 7.63
N GLY A 78 -11.41 -3.53 7.43
CA GLY A 78 -12.06 -4.58 8.23
C GLY A 78 -11.36 -4.86 9.55
N GLY A 79 -10.22 -4.23 9.84
CA GLY A 79 -9.45 -4.45 11.07
C GLY A 79 -8.77 -5.82 11.14
N SER A 80 -8.56 -6.49 10.01
CA SER A 80 -7.81 -7.75 9.92
C SER A 80 -6.30 -7.51 9.94
N VAL A 81 -5.84 -6.32 9.53
CA VAL A 81 -4.48 -5.84 9.67
C VAL A 81 -4.48 -4.43 10.25
N ASP A 82 -3.37 -4.05 10.87
CA ASP A 82 -3.10 -2.73 11.42
C ASP A 82 -2.25 -1.90 10.44
N PHE A 83 -1.47 -2.59 9.59
CA PHE A 83 -0.65 -2.02 8.52
C PHE A 83 -0.97 -2.68 7.19
N ALA A 84 -1.09 -1.85 6.14
CA ALA A 84 -1.45 -2.28 4.80
C ALA A 84 -0.46 -1.73 3.75
N SER A 85 0.16 -2.62 2.98
CA SER A 85 1.03 -2.29 1.85
C SER A 85 0.18 -2.11 0.59
N THR A 86 0.18 -0.92 0.00
CA THR A 86 -0.65 -0.62 -1.18
C THR A 86 0.06 0.28 -2.20
N ALA A 87 -0.58 0.46 -3.34
CA ALA A 87 -0.27 1.57 -4.23
C ALA A 87 -0.81 2.89 -3.68
N GLY A 88 -0.07 3.99 -3.88
CA GLY A 88 -0.46 5.30 -3.38
C GLY A 88 -1.78 5.80 -3.94
N LEU A 89 -2.01 5.64 -5.27
CA LEU A 89 -3.27 6.09 -5.88
C LEU A 89 -4.47 5.22 -5.47
N ALA A 90 -4.26 3.94 -5.16
CA ALA A 90 -5.29 3.09 -4.57
C ALA A 90 -5.66 3.55 -3.15
N ALA A 91 -4.68 3.99 -2.36
CA ALA A 91 -4.93 4.60 -1.04
C ALA A 91 -5.70 5.92 -1.16
N VAL A 92 -5.37 6.78 -2.15
CA VAL A 92 -6.16 8.00 -2.46
C VAL A 92 -7.61 7.64 -2.77
N LEU A 93 -7.85 6.67 -3.66
CA LEU A 93 -9.19 6.21 -4.01
C LEU A 93 -9.97 5.71 -2.77
N SER A 94 -9.32 4.92 -1.93
CA SER A 94 -9.92 4.40 -0.70
C SER A 94 -10.32 5.53 0.25
N ARG A 95 -9.41 6.50 0.47
CA ARG A 95 -9.68 7.65 1.34
C ARG A 95 -10.78 8.56 0.77
N ALA A 96 -10.76 8.83 -0.54
CA ALA A 96 -11.79 9.62 -1.22
C ALA A 96 -13.19 9.02 -1.10
N ASN A 97 -13.29 7.68 -0.94
CA ASN A 97 -14.52 6.96 -0.68
C ASN A 97 -14.83 6.74 0.82
N GLY A 98 -14.13 7.46 1.71
CA GLY A 98 -14.44 7.55 3.13
C GLY A 98 -13.66 6.61 4.05
N SER A 99 -12.70 5.83 3.55
CA SER A 99 -11.82 5.03 4.40
C SER A 99 -10.88 5.93 5.20
N PRO A 100 -10.74 5.76 6.52
CA PRO A 100 -9.87 6.59 7.34
C PRO A 100 -8.39 6.15 7.25
N VAL A 101 -7.86 6.05 6.02
CA VAL A 101 -6.50 5.57 5.76
C VAL A 101 -5.49 6.71 5.75
N LYS A 102 -4.29 6.46 6.29
CA LYS A 102 -3.11 7.35 6.29
C LYS A 102 -1.89 6.63 5.76
N THR A 103 -1.15 7.27 4.88
CA THR A 103 0.15 6.82 4.42
C THR A 103 1.24 7.35 5.33
N VAL A 104 2.02 6.45 5.94
CA VAL A 104 3.05 6.77 6.93
C VAL A 104 4.47 6.50 6.46
N TYR A 105 4.65 5.76 5.35
CA TYR A 105 5.97 5.40 4.81
C TYR A 105 5.88 5.10 3.30
N ILE A 106 6.95 5.40 2.57
CA ILE A 106 7.11 5.06 1.14
C ILE A 106 8.05 3.86 1.06
N ALA A 107 7.53 2.73 0.60
CA ALA A 107 8.32 1.51 0.48
C ALA A 107 9.17 1.48 -0.80
N SER A 108 8.65 2.04 -1.91
CA SER A 108 9.33 2.02 -3.21
C SER A 108 8.65 2.92 -4.25
N ARG A 109 9.36 3.17 -5.35
CA ARG A 109 8.81 3.69 -6.61
C ARG A 109 8.97 2.64 -7.70
N PRO A 110 8.00 1.74 -7.87
CA PRO A 110 8.08 0.65 -8.85
C PRO A 110 7.50 1.07 -10.20
N GLU A 111 8.02 0.48 -11.28
CA GLU A 111 7.32 0.35 -12.57
C GLU A 111 6.65 -1.02 -12.62
N TRP A 112 5.75 -1.29 -11.70
CA TRP A 112 5.14 -2.61 -11.46
C TRP A 112 3.94 -2.92 -12.34
N THR A 113 3.46 -1.93 -13.09
CA THR A 113 2.30 -2.10 -13.97
C THR A 113 2.53 -1.59 -15.37
N ALA A 114 1.98 -2.32 -16.33
CA ALA A 114 1.89 -1.96 -17.75
C ALA A 114 0.63 -2.59 -18.37
N LEU A 115 0.22 -2.13 -19.54
CA LEU A 115 -0.75 -2.87 -20.35
C LEU A 115 -0.05 -3.97 -21.12
N VAL A 116 -0.55 -5.18 -21.01
CA VAL A 116 0.04 -6.41 -21.54
C VAL A 116 -0.89 -7.01 -22.57
N VAL A 117 -0.33 -7.49 -23.67
CA VAL A 117 -1.04 -8.25 -24.71
C VAL A 117 -0.31 -9.55 -25.01
N ALA A 118 -1.00 -10.53 -25.56
CA ALA A 118 -0.39 -11.78 -25.99
C ALA A 118 0.72 -11.54 -27.02
N LYS A 119 1.68 -12.48 -27.14
CA LYS A 119 2.84 -12.41 -28.04
C LYS A 119 2.44 -12.02 -29.47
N ASP A 120 1.44 -12.69 -30.02
CA ASP A 120 1.02 -12.54 -31.42
C ASP A 120 -0.23 -11.65 -31.56
N SER A 121 -0.58 -10.87 -30.52
CA SER A 121 -1.72 -9.97 -30.55
C SER A 121 -1.61 -8.95 -31.68
N PRO A 122 -2.70 -8.69 -32.43
CA PRO A 122 -2.76 -7.64 -33.45
C PRO A 122 -2.76 -6.23 -32.83
N ILE A 123 -3.09 -6.09 -31.55
CA ILE A 123 -3.12 -4.81 -30.82
C ILE A 123 -1.70 -4.26 -30.71
N LYS A 124 -1.44 -3.06 -31.25
CA LYS A 124 -0.12 -2.41 -31.28
C LYS A 124 -0.09 -1.08 -30.56
N THR A 125 -1.24 -0.42 -30.41
CA THR A 125 -1.38 0.90 -29.78
C THR A 125 -2.50 0.90 -28.75
N LEU A 126 -2.57 1.93 -27.90
CA LEU A 126 -3.67 2.11 -26.97
C LEU A 126 -5.02 2.29 -27.68
N ALA A 127 -5.03 2.93 -28.85
CA ALA A 127 -6.24 3.15 -29.63
C ALA A 127 -6.86 1.83 -30.14
N ASP A 128 -6.03 0.82 -30.38
CA ASP A 128 -6.48 -0.51 -30.83
C ASP A 128 -7.25 -1.26 -29.74
N LEU A 129 -7.19 -0.80 -28.48
CA LEU A 129 -7.97 -1.41 -27.39
C LEU A 129 -9.47 -1.17 -27.50
N LYS A 130 -9.91 -0.24 -28.34
CA LYS A 130 -11.34 0.07 -28.48
C LYS A 130 -12.14 -1.16 -28.90
N GLY A 131 -13.18 -1.49 -28.12
CA GLY A 131 -14.05 -2.66 -28.35
C GLY A 131 -13.47 -3.99 -27.88
N HIS A 132 -12.25 -4.00 -27.32
CA HIS A 132 -11.59 -5.21 -26.83
C HIS A 132 -11.85 -5.47 -25.34
N LYS A 133 -11.63 -6.72 -24.92
CA LYS A 133 -11.70 -7.16 -23.52
C LYS A 133 -10.37 -6.91 -22.83
N VAL A 134 -10.40 -6.16 -21.71
CA VAL A 134 -9.21 -5.85 -20.92
C VAL A 134 -9.40 -6.32 -19.50
N ALA A 135 -8.58 -7.27 -19.03
CA ALA A 135 -8.60 -7.68 -17.62
C ALA A 135 -7.94 -6.61 -16.75
N ALA A 136 -8.55 -6.29 -15.62
CA ALA A 136 -7.98 -5.39 -14.62
C ALA A 136 -8.56 -5.65 -13.22
N THR A 137 -7.76 -5.43 -12.18
CA THR A 137 -8.18 -5.60 -10.78
C THR A 137 -8.68 -4.26 -10.23
N LYS A 138 -10.00 -4.11 -10.07
CA LYS A 138 -10.61 -2.88 -9.54
C LYS A 138 -10.04 -2.52 -8.17
N GLY A 139 -9.81 -1.22 -7.94
CA GLY A 139 -9.27 -0.71 -6.67
C GLY A 139 -7.76 -0.90 -6.48
N THR A 140 -7.01 -1.10 -7.59
CA THR A 140 -5.56 -1.24 -7.60
C THR A 140 -4.90 -0.28 -8.59
N ASP A 141 -3.59 -0.11 -8.49
CA ASP A 141 -2.82 0.72 -9.44
C ASP A 141 -2.99 0.28 -10.90
N PRO A 142 -2.93 -1.03 -11.25
CA PRO A 142 -3.18 -1.48 -12.62
C PRO A 142 -4.53 -1.05 -13.21
N TYR A 143 -5.58 -1.04 -12.41
CA TYR A 143 -6.87 -0.54 -12.87
C TYR A 143 -6.82 0.97 -13.18
N LEU A 144 -6.21 1.75 -12.30
CA LEU A 144 -6.06 3.19 -12.47
C LEU A 144 -5.08 3.54 -13.60
N PHE A 145 -4.03 2.72 -13.77
CA PHE A 145 -3.12 2.80 -14.92
C PHE A 145 -3.85 2.57 -16.24
N LEU A 146 -4.72 1.55 -16.32
CA LEU A 146 -5.56 1.31 -17.50
C LEU A 146 -6.40 2.53 -17.84
N LEU A 147 -7.12 3.09 -16.87
CA LEU A 147 -7.98 4.25 -17.09
C LEU A 147 -7.19 5.47 -17.57
N ARG A 148 -6.05 5.76 -16.96
CA ARG A 148 -5.14 6.84 -17.38
C ARG A 148 -4.59 6.61 -18.79
N SER A 149 -4.25 5.37 -19.13
CA SER A 149 -3.76 5.00 -20.44
C SER A 149 -4.83 5.17 -21.51
N LEU A 150 -6.05 4.71 -21.25
CA LEU A 150 -7.20 4.92 -22.16
C LEU A 150 -7.44 6.42 -22.36
N HIS A 151 -7.48 7.21 -21.29
CA HIS A 151 -7.71 8.65 -21.35
C HIS A 151 -6.63 9.37 -22.16
N SER A 152 -5.36 8.97 -22.06
CA SER A 152 -4.26 9.52 -22.86
C SER A 152 -4.40 9.24 -24.37
N ALA A 153 -5.18 8.22 -24.73
CA ALA A 153 -5.49 7.87 -26.13
C ALA A 153 -6.86 8.40 -26.59
N GLY A 154 -7.53 9.26 -25.78
CA GLY A 154 -8.86 9.77 -26.08
C GLY A 154 -9.99 8.74 -25.93
N LEU A 155 -9.73 7.65 -25.19
CA LEU A 155 -10.71 6.62 -24.85
C LEU A 155 -11.13 6.73 -23.38
N GLY A 156 -12.35 6.27 -23.07
CA GLY A 156 -12.84 6.09 -21.71
C GLY A 156 -13.03 4.61 -21.35
N LYS A 157 -13.38 4.34 -20.10
CA LYS A 157 -13.64 2.96 -19.63
C LYS A 157 -14.76 2.24 -20.39
N ASN A 158 -15.69 3.00 -21.01
CA ASN A 158 -16.82 2.45 -21.78
C ASN A 158 -16.44 2.11 -23.23
N ASP A 159 -15.24 2.50 -23.68
CA ASP A 159 -14.73 2.13 -25.01
C ASP A 159 -14.09 0.75 -25.04
N VAL A 160 -13.92 0.10 -23.89
CA VAL A 160 -13.40 -1.26 -23.71
C VAL A 160 -14.32 -2.08 -22.82
N GLU A 161 -14.30 -3.41 -22.93
CA GLU A 161 -14.96 -4.30 -21.97
C GLU A 161 -13.98 -4.63 -20.83
N ILE A 162 -14.12 -3.98 -19.66
CA ILE A 162 -13.24 -4.26 -18.52
C ILE A 162 -13.72 -5.52 -17.79
N VAL A 163 -12.89 -6.56 -17.78
CA VAL A 163 -13.12 -7.81 -17.05
C VAL A 163 -12.41 -7.74 -15.70
N HIS A 164 -13.19 -7.72 -14.60
CA HIS A 164 -12.62 -7.60 -13.26
C HIS A 164 -12.12 -8.95 -12.74
N LEU A 165 -10.80 -9.14 -12.76
CA LEU A 165 -10.10 -10.33 -12.28
C LEU A 165 -9.00 -9.93 -11.30
N GLN A 166 -8.64 -10.82 -10.36
CA GLN A 166 -7.41 -10.66 -9.59
C GLN A 166 -6.18 -10.83 -10.49
N HIS A 167 -5.05 -10.27 -10.08
CA HIS A 167 -3.84 -10.22 -10.93
C HIS A 167 -3.40 -11.58 -11.47
N PRO A 168 -3.32 -12.66 -10.65
CA PRO A 168 -2.99 -13.98 -11.18
C PRO A 168 -3.98 -14.48 -12.23
N ASP A 169 -5.29 -14.26 -11.99
CA ASP A 169 -6.36 -14.70 -12.88
C ASP A 169 -6.37 -13.89 -14.18
N GLY A 170 -6.07 -12.57 -14.09
CA GLY A 170 -5.93 -11.70 -15.26
C GLY A 170 -4.79 -12.12 -16.17
N ARG A 171 -3.65 -12.56 -15.60
CA ARG A 171 -2.55 -13.16 -16.36
C ARG A 171 -3.01 -14.42 -17.08
N VAL A 172 -3.65 -15.34 -16.38
CA VAL A 172 -4.12 -16.61 -16.94
C VAL A 172 -5.15 -16.36 -18.06
N ALA A 173 -6.07 -15.42 -17.87
CA ALA A 173 -7.08 -15.05 -18.86
C ALA A 173 -6.43 -14.50 -20.15
N LEU A 174 -5.39 -13.66 -20.04
CA LEU A 174 -4.62 -13.19 -21.19
C LEU A 174 -3.92 -14.35 -21.91
N GLU A 175 -3.20 -15.20 -21.17
CA GLU A 175 -2.42 -16.31 -21.74
C GLU A 175 -3.31 -17.38 -22.41
N ARG A 176 -4.59 -17.49 -22.02
CA ARG A 176 -5.60 -18.36 -22.66
C ARG A 176 -6.35 -17.70 -23.81
N GLY A 177 -6.25 -16.39 -23.96
CA GLY A 177 -7.03 -15.64 -24.94
C GLY A 177 -8.47 -15.36 -24.54
N ASP A 178 -8.82 -15.48 -23.23
CA ASP A 178 -10.14 -15.13 -22.70
C ASP A 178 -10.33 -13.61 -22.65
N VAL A 179 -9.23 -12.84 -22.66
CA VAL A 179 -9.18 -11.39 -22.79
C VAL A 179 -8.08 -11.00 -23.80
N ASP A 180 -8.22 -9.83 -24.44
CA ASP A 180 -7.32 -9.34 -25.47
C ASP A 180 -6.10 -8.60 -24.89
N ALA A 181 -6.28 -7.99 -23.72
CA ALA A 181 -5.25 -7.28 -22.98
C ALA A 181 -5.46 -7.42 -21.46
N TRP A 182 -4.42 -7.08 -20.73
CA TRP A 182 -4.45 -7.13 -19.27
C TRP A 182 -3.65 -5.96 -18.69
N ALA A 183 -4.21 -5.28 -17.71
CA ALA A 183 -3.47 -4.35 -16.87
C ALA A 183 -2.65 -5.15 -15.84
N GLY A 184 -1.40 -5.40 -16.18
CA GLY A 184 -0.50 -6.30 -15.46
C GLY A 184 0.00 -5.73 -14.14
N LEU A 185 0.38 -6.63 -13.24
CA LEU A 185 1.11 -6.31 -12.00
C LEU A 185 2.24 -7.32 -11.81
N ASP A 186 3.44 -6.82 -11.48
CA ASP A 186 4.55 -7.67 -11.07
C ASP A 186 4.25 -8.39 -9.72
N PRO A 187 4.71 -9.64 -9.56
CA PRO A 187 5.57 -10.46 -10.43
C PRO A 187 4.85 -11.14 -11.60
N HIS A 188 3.52 -11.12 -11.64
CA HIS A 188 2.75 -11.83 -12.66
C HIS A 188 3.00 -11.27 -14.06
N MET A 189 3.23 -9.95 -14.17
CA MET A 189 3.57 -9.30 -15.44
C MET A 189 4.93 -9.78 -15.97
N ALA A 190 5.96 -9.75 -15.15
CA ALA A 190 7.28 -10.27 -15.50
C ALA A 190 7.24 -11.76 -15.87
N ALA A 191 6.42 -12.54 -15.16
CA ALA A 191 6.23 -13.96 -15.47
C ALA A 191 5.55 -14.15 -16.83
N SER A 192 4.54 -13.36 -17.19
CA SER A 192 3.88 -13.41 -18.49
C SER A 192 4.84 -13.07 -19.63
N GLU A 193 5.68 -12.05 -19.44
CA GLU A 193 6.71 -11.69 -20.43
C GLU A 193 7.70 -12.83 -20.68
N LEU A 194 8.27 -13.40 -19.60
CA LEU A 194 9.35 -14.39 -19.71
C LEU A 194 8.86 -15.79 -20.06
N GLN A 195 7.68 -16.19 -19.61
CA GLN A 195 7.18 -17.55 -19.77
C GLN A 195 6.21 -17.70 -20.95
N ALA A 196 5.34 -16.72 -21.21
CA ALA A 196 4.38 -16.73 -22.28
C ALA A 196 4.81 -15.86 -23.50
N GLY A 197 5.89 -15.09 -23.37
CA GLY A 197 6.34 -14.17 -24.40
C GLY A 197 5.39 -12.99 -24.63
N SER A 198 4.53 -12.70 -23.63
CA SER A 198 3.62 -11.56 -23.70
C SER A 198 4.38 -10.24 -23.89
N ARG A 199 3.73 -9.28 -24.56
CA ARG A 199 4.35 -7.98 -24.85
C ARG A 199 3.76 -6.89 -23.96
N LEU A 200 4.61 -6.00 -23.46
CA LEU A 200 4.15 -4.77 -22.83
C LEU A 200 3.71 -3.80 -23.93
N LEU A 201 2.41 -3.67 -24.09
CA LEU A 201 1.79 -2.77 -25.07
C LEU A 201 2.08 -1.31 -24.76
N TYR A 202 1.96 -0.94 -23.48
CA TYR A 202 2.17 0.41 -23.00
C TYR A 202 2.79 0.42 -21.62
N ARG A 203 3.87 1.20 -21.48
CA ARG A 203 4.60 1.47 -20.24
C ARG A 203 4.65 2.96 -19.98
N ASN A 204 4.49 3.36 -18.74
CA ASN A 204 4.65 4.75 -18.33
C ASN A 204 4.93 4.80 -16.82
N LEU A 205 6.14 5.16 -16.43
CA LEU A 205 6.54 5.22 -15.02
C LEU A 205 5.69 6.23 -14.24
N ASP A 206 5.32 7.37 -14.85
CA ASP A 206 4.53 8.41 -14.20
C ASP A 206 3.05 8.03 -14.04
N PHE A 207 2.61 6.94 -14.67
CA PHE A 207 1.28 6.38 -14.47
C PHE A 207 1.26 5.31 -13.37
N ASN A 208 2.42 4.81 -12.97
CA ASN A 208 2.58 4.01 -11.76
C ASN A 208 2.63 4.94 -10.55
N SER A 209 2.03 4.54 -9.44
CA SER A 209 2.19 5.25 -8.19
C SER A 209 3.23 4.59 -7.29
N TYR A 210 3.41 5.12 -6.08
CA TYR A 210 4.38 4.60 -5.13
C TYR A 210 3.84 3.38 -4.38
N GLY A 211 4.71 2.47 -3.98
CA GLY A 211 4.42 1.48 -2.95
C GLY A 211 4.45 2.16 -1.58
N VAL A 212 3.35 2.10 -0.85
CA VAL A 212 3.18 2.82 0.41
C VAL A 212 2.73 1.91 1.55
N LEU A 213 3.10 2.25 2.77
CA LEU A 213 2.61 1.62 4.00
C LEU A 213 1.54 2.53 4.62
N ASN A 214 0.40 1.95 4.89
CA ASN A 214 -0.76 2.65 5.42
C ASN A 214 -1.21 2.09 6.78
N VAL A 215 -1.84 2.99 7.55
CA VAL A 215 -2.52 2.70 8.81
C VAL A 215 -3.87 3.41 8.84
N SER A 216 -4.74 3.12 9.81
CA SER A 216 -5.95 3.92 10.02
C SER A 216 -5.65 5.22 10.77
N ASP A 217 -6.49 6.28 10.56
CA ASP A 217 -6.43 7.53 11.33
C ASP A 217 -6.46 7.27 12.85
N ARG A 218 -7.28 6.31 13.29
CA ARG A 218 -7.40 5.93 14.70
C ARG A 218 -6.09 5.30 15.21
N PHE A 219 -5.53 4.34 14.49
CA PHE A 219 -4.31 3.64 14.88
C PHE A 219 -3.12 4.60 14.93
N LEU A 220 -3.04 5.56 13.97
CA LEU A 220 -2.02 6.60 13.97
C LEU A 220 -2.07 7.46 15.24
N LYS A 221 -3.26 7.80 15.71
CA LYS A 221 -3.47 8.60 16.92
C LYS A 221 -3.19 7.81 18.20
N GLU A 222 -3.62 6.54 18.24
CA GLU A 222 -3.57 5.71 19.46
C GLU A 222 -2.21 5.05 19.68
N GLN A 223 -1.47 4.72 18.58
CA GLN A 223 -0.25 3.90 18.63
C GLN A 223 0.95 4.51 17.87
N PRO A 224 1.26 5.83 18.01
CA PRO A 224 2.33 6.46 17.22
C PRO A 224 3.71 5.86 17.51
N GLN A 225 3.99 5.39 18.73
CA GLN A 225 5.26 4.77 19.08
C GLN A 225 5.44 3.41 18.41
N LEU A 226 4.41 2.57 18.41
CA LEU A 226 4.43 1.27 17.72
C LEU A 226 4.60 1.48 16.19
N ILE A 227 3.91 2.45 15.60
CA ILE A 227 4.06 2.79 14.18
C ILE A 227 5.52 3.21 13.89
N GLY A 228 6.15 4.00 14.77
CA GLY A 228 7.56 4.35 14.65
C GLY A 228 8.48 3.12 14.66
N LYS A 229 8.25 2.15 15.54
CA LYS A 229 8.99 0.87 15.59
C LYS A 229 8.81 0.06 14.29
N VAL A 230 7.59 0.00 13.74
CA VAL A 230 7.30 -0.68 12.47
C VAL A 230 7.98 0.02 11.29
N ILE A 231 7.94 1.36 11.22
CA ILE A 231 8.65 2.13 10.18
C ILE A 231 10.16 1.87 10.26
N ALA A 232 10.75 1.84 11.45
CA ALA A 232 12.17 1.54 11.62
C ALA A 232 12.52 0.12 11.14
N ALA A 233 11.65 -0.87 11.38
CA ALA A 233 11.82 -2.23 10.87
C ALA A 233 11.69 -2.30 9.34
N TYR A 234 10.75 -1.56 8.75
CA TYR A 234 10.62 -1.44 7.29
C TYR A 234 11.86 -0.76 6.66
N GLU A 235 12.40 0.27 7.31
CA GLU A 235 13.61 0.95 6.84
C GLU A 235 14.83 0.02 6.86
N GLU A 236 14.99 -0.77 7.92
CA GLU A 236 16.03 -1.79 8.03
C GLU A 236 15.89 -2.84 6.91
N ALA A 237 14.68 -3.36 6.70
CA ALA A 237 14.39 -4.31 5.62
C ALA A 237 14.62 -3.71 4.23
N ARG A 238 14.29 -2.42 4.03
CA ARG A 238 14.54 -1.70 2.77
C ARG A 238 16.03 -1.56 2.50
N GLN A 239 16.81 -1.14 3.48
CA GLN A 239 18.27 -1.02 3.35
C GLN A 239 18.90 -2.38 3.06
N TRP A 240 18.42 -3.43 3.70
CA TRP A 240 18.88 -4.80 3.42
C TRP A 240 18.52 -5.21 1.97
N THR A 241 17.31 -4.92 1.51
CA THR A 241 16.85 -5.18 0.14
C THR A 241 17.79 -4.53 -0.90
N ILE A 242 18.19 -3.28 -0.67
CA ILE A 242 19.12 -2.54 -1.54
C ILE A 242 20.52 -3.18 -1.52
N ALA A 243 21.00 -3.55 -0.34
CA ALA A 243 22.35 -4.13 -0.17
C ALA A 243 22.45 -5.58 -0.67
N HIS A 244 21.32 -6.31 -0.72
CA HIS A 244 21.26 -7.74 -1.02
C HIS A 244 20.22 -8.05 -2.13
N PRO A 245 20.39 -7.47 -3.34
CA PRO A 245 19.40 -7.62 -4.42
C PRO A 245 19.26 -9.06 -4.91
N GLN A 246 20.32 -9.87 -4.87
CA GLN A 246 20.30 -11.26 -5.28
C GLN A 246 19.49 -12.10 -4.29
N GLU A 247 19.75 -11.97 -3.00
CA GLU A 247 19.07 -12.70 -1.94
C GLU A 247 17.59 -12.29 -1.86
N THR A 248 17.29 -11.01 -2.12
CA THR A 248 15.90 -10.53 -2.24
C THR A 248 15.18 -11.19 -3.41
N ALA A 249 15.85 -11.35 -4.55
CA ALA A 249 15.28 -12.06 -5.71
C ALA A 249 15.03 -13.54 -5.41
N GLU A 250 15.97 -14.20 -4.73
CA GLU A 250 15.85 -15.60 -4.31
C GLU A 250 14.70 -15.78 -3.30
N LEU A 251 14.57 -14.88 -2.34
CA LEU A 251 13.46 -14.85 -1.39
C LEU A 251 12.11 -14.70 -2.12
N LEU A 252 11.99 -13.71 -3.00
CA LEU A 252 10.77 -13.48 -3.77
C LEU A 252 10.42 -14.70 -4.64
N ALA A 253 11.41 -15.26 -5.33
CA ALA A 253 11.23 -16.46 -6.17
C ALA A 253 10.71 -17.65 -5.36
N ARG A 254 11.28 -17.88 -4.18
CA ARG A 254 10.88 -18.96 -3.26
C ARG A 254 9.45 -18.75 -2.74
N GLU A 255 9.14 -17.56 -2.21
CA GLU A 255 7.84 -17.27 -1.60
C GLU A 255 6.71 -17.27 -2.63
N ALA A 256 6.94 -16.68 -3.80
CA ALA A 256 5.97 -16.59 -4.89
C ALA A 256 5.95 -17.85 -5.78
N LYS A 257 6.85 -18.83 -5.55
CA LYS A 257 7.02 -20.04 -6.38
C LYS A 257 7.22 -19.71 -7.86
N LEU A 258 8.11 -18.76 -8.12
CA LEU A 258 8.43 -18.26 -9.46
C LEU A 258 9.89 -18.57 -9.81
N PRO A 259 10.23 -18.65 -11.11
CA PRO A 259 11.62 -18.68 -11.55
C PRO A 259 12.38 -17.43 -11.08
N LEU A 260 13.67 -17.59 -10.79
CA LEU A 260 14.52 -16.52 -10.26
C LEU A 260 14.62 -15.32 -11.22
N GLU A 261 14.63 -15.56 -12.52
CA GLU A 261 14.66 -14.50 -13.54
C GLU A 261 13.42 -13.61 -13.50
N VAL A 262 12.25 -14.15 -13.15
CA VAL A 262 11.01 -13.37 -12.96
C VAL A 262 11.16 -12.41 -11.77
N ALA A 263 11.66 -12.92 -10.65
CA ALA A 263 11.91 -12.11 -9.46
C ALA A 263 12.95 -11.01 -9.73
N ARG A 264 14.03 -11.34 -10.44
CA ARG A 264 15.06 -10.35 -10.85
C ARG A 264 14.48 -9.27 -11.74
N LEU A 265 13.61 -9.64 -12.71
CA LEU A 265 12.98 -8.68 -13.60
C LEU A 265 12.07 -7.71 -12.83
N GLN A 266 11.26 -8.20 -11.90
CA GLN A 266 10.44 -7.34 -11.02
C GLN A 266 11.33 -6.37 -10.23
N LEU A 267 12.38 -6.86 -9.57
CA LEU A 267 13.25 -6.01 -8.75
C LEU A 267 13.99 -4.97 -9.58
N SER A 268 14.38 -5.30 -10.82
CA SER A 268 15.03 -4.34 -11.72
C SER A 268 14.14 -3.15 -12.11
N ARG A 269 12.84 -3.26 -11.91
CA ARG A 269 11.82 -2.22 -12.16
C ARG A 269 11.46 -1.42 -10.91
N THR A 270 12.14 -1.66 -9.78
CA THR A 270 11.76 -1.06 -8.50
C THR A 270 12.88 -0.19 -7.95
N ASP A 271 12.58 1.09 -7.73
CA ASP A 271 13.44 2.01 -7.02
C ASP A 271 13.07 2.06 -5.54
N PHE A 272 14.04 1.78 -4.67
CA PHE A 272 13.91 1.80 -3.22
C PHE A 272 14.59 3.03 -2.58
N SER A 273 15.02 4.04 -3.33
CA SER A 273 15.92 5.09 -2.86
C SER A 273 15.28 6.08 -1.89
N ASN A 274 13.97 6.38 -2.02
CA ASN A 274 13.32 7.46 -1.27
C ASN A 274 12.15 6.97 -0.38
N PRO A 275 12.42 6.67 0.90
CA PRO A 275 11.43 6.08 1.81
C PRO A 275 10.56 7.12 2.55
N GLN A 276 10.93 8.42 2.51
CA GLN A 276 10.26 9.44 3.29
C GLN A 276 9.08 10.05 2.53
N PRO A 277 7.83 9.97 3.05
CA PRO A 277 6.71 10.70 2.45
C PRO A 277 6.99 12.19 2.39
N GLY A 278 6.84 12.81 1.23
CA GLY A 278 7.21 14.21 1.02
C GLY A 278 6.42 14.91 -0.09
N ALA A 279 6.81 16.14 -0.40
CA ALA A 279 6.13 17.01 -1.35
C ALA A 279 6.05 16.41 -2.76
N GLU A 280 7.06 15.67 -3.20
CA GLU A 280 7.07 15.00 -4.52
C GLU A 280 5.99 13.93 -4.63
N HIS A 281 5.78 13.12 -3.56
CA HIS A 281 4.75 12.10 -3.50
C HIS A 281 3.35 12.74 -3.54
N VAL A 282 3.17 13.84 -2.79
CA VAL A 282 1.93 14.63 -2.82
C VAL A 282 1.69 15.18 -4.22
N ALA A 283 2.69 15.78 -4.86
CA ALA A 283 2.57 16.32 -6.21
C ALA A 283 2.22 15.25 -7.25
N ALA A 284 2.88 14.10 -7.22
CA ALA A 284 2.63 12.99 -8.13
C ALA A 284 1.20 12.42 -7.95
N LEU A 285 0.75 12.23 -6.71
CA LEU A 285 -0.61 11.76 -6.43
C LEU A 285 -1.67 12.77 -6.82
N LYS A 286 -1.44 14.08 -6.59
CA LYS A 286 -2.35 15.14 -7.06
C LYS A 286 -2.44 15.21 -8.57
N ALA A 287 -1.34 15.00 -9.29
CA ALA A 287 -1.34 14.93 -10.76
C ALA A 287 -2.11 13.73 -11.30
N ALA A 288 -2.12 12.60 -10.56
CA ALA A 288 -2.81 11.39 -10.95
C ALA A 288 -4.31 11.37 -10.54
N ALA A 289 -4.67 12.04 -9.45
CA ALA A 289 -5.99 11.95 -8.82
C ALA A 289 -7.19 12.42 -9.68
N PRO A 290 -7.08 13.35 -10.64
CA PRO A 290 -8.20 13.76 -11.49
C PRO A 290 -8.92 12.60 -12.19
N ILE A 291 -8.21 11.52 -12.56
CA ILE A 291 -8.82 10.33 -13.16
C ILE A 291 -9.94 9.73 -12.29
N LEU A 292 -9.89 9.93 -10.98
CA LEU A 292 -10.91 9.43 -10.04
C LEU A 292 -12.25 10.15 -10.24
N LEU A 293 -12.23 11.42 -10.62
CA LEU A 293 -13.42 12.22 -10.95
C LEU A 293 -13.87 11.94 -12.39
N ASP A 294 -12.93 11.97 -13.34
CA ASP A 294 -13.19 11.80 -14.77
C ASP A 294 -13.90 10.45 -15.04
N GLU A 295 -13.47 9.42 -14.32
CA GLU A 295 -14.03 8.06 -14.43
C GLU A 295 -15.12 7.76 -13.40
N GLN A 296 -15.58 8.77 -12.65
CA GLN A 296 -16.67 8.66 -11.67
C GLN A 296 -16.42 7.58 -10.59
N LEU A 297 -15.17 7.43 -10.16
CA LEU A 297 -14.78 6.50 -9.11
C LEU A 297 -14.99 7.06 -7.70
N VAL A 298 -15.21 8.36 -7.61
CA VAL A 298 -15.53 9.12 -6.39
C VAL A 298 -16.75 10.00 -6.64
N ARG A 299 -17.35 10.53 -5.58
CA ARG A 299 -18.53 11.39 -5.69
C ARG A 299 -18.19 12.70 -6.46
N PRO A 300 -19.10 13.19 -7.30
CA PRO A 300 -18.94 14.51 -7.92
C PRO A 300 -18.67 15.59 -6.85
N GLY A 301 -17.73 16.47 -7.14
CA GLY A 301 -17.34 17.56 -6.23
C GLY A 301 -16.38 17.13 -5.11
N THR A 302 -15.89 15.89 -5.08
CA THR A 302 -14.81 15.50 -4.16
C THR A 302 -13.56 16.30 -4.47
N ASP A 303 -13.02 17.01 -3.47
CA ASP A 303 -11.71 17.65 -3.57
C ASP A 303 -10.60 16.60 -3.42
N VAL A 304 -10.23 15.98 -4.55
CA VAL A 304 -9.21 14.92 -4.57
C VAL A 304 -7.82 15.43 -4.17
N ALA A 305 -7.53 16.73 -4.36
CA ALA A 305 -6.27 17.33 -3.94
C ALA A 305 -6.21 17.43 -2.40
N ALA A 306 -7.28 17.87 -1.77
CA ALA A 306 -7.39 17.87 -0.31
C ALA A 306 -7.36 16.43 0.28
N VAL A 307 -7.93 15.46 -0.42
CA VAL A 307 -7.83 14.02 -0.02
C VAL A 307 -6.38 13.57 0.00
N VAL A 308 -5.57 13.93 -1.01
CA VAL A 308 -4.13 13.60 -1.04
C VAL A 308 -3.38 14.26 0.11
N ASP A 309 -3.63 15.56 0.38
CA ASP A 309 -3.01 16.26 1.51
C ASP A 309 -3.36 15.60 2.85
N GLN A 310 -4.59 15.14 2.99
CA GLN A 310 -5.04 14.44 4.19
C GLN A 310 -4.51 12.99 4.28
N LEU A 311 -4.19 12.34 3.16
CA LEU A 311 -3.68 10.97 3.15
C LEU A 311 -2.26 10.89 3.71
N ILE A 312 -1.38 11.78 3.26
CA ILE A 312 0.07 11.70 3.55
C ILE A 312 0.38 12.21 4.96
N SER A 313 1.09 11.40 5.75
CA SER A 313 1.52 11.72 7.12
C SER A 313 3.03 11.49 7.27
N PRO A 314 3.88 12.50 6.98
CA PRO A 314 5.34 12.32 6.90
C PRO A 314 6.07 12.32 8.26
N GLN A 315 5.43 12.80 9.33
CA GLN A 315 6.09 13.18 10.58
C GLN A 315 6.83 12.03 11.25
N LEU A 316 6.18 10.84 11.33
CA LEU A 316 6.80 9.66 11.97
C LEU A 316 7.96 9.12 11.13
N ALA A 317 7.79 9.00 9.82
CA ALA A 317 8.88 8.55 8.94
C ALA A 317 10.08 9.50 9.01
N ALA A 318 9.85 10.82 8.98
CA ALA A 318 10.91 11.81 9.08
C ALA A 318 11.72 11.66 10.39
N SER A 319 11.03 11.44 11.52
CA SER A 319 11.70 11.27 12.82
C SER A 319 12.49 9.96 12.94
N VAL A 320 12.05 8.91 12.26
CA VAL A 320 12.69 7.58 12.31
C VAL A 320 13.87 7.50 11.32
N ILE A 321 13.67 7.95 10.08
CA ILE A 321 14.66 7.83 9.00
C ILE A 321 15.87 8.77 9.23
N ALA A 322 15.65 9.91 9.89
CA ALA A 322 16.74 10.83 10.24
C ALA A 322 17.67 10.28 11.34
N GLN A 323 17.29 9.21 12.05
CA GLN A 323 18.14 8.57 13.05
C GLN A 323 19.01 7.50 12.36
N PRO A 324 20.34 7.44 12.63
CA PRO A 324 21.14 6.32 12.17
C PRO A 324 20.53 5.02 12.72
N VAL A 325 20.33 4.04 11.84
CA VAL A 325 19.86 2.71 12.26
C VAL A 325 20.87 2.16 13.28
N ALA A 326 20.47 2.07 14.54
CA ALA A 326 21.27 1.40 15.55
C ALA A 326 21.38 -0.07 15.09
N LYS A 327 22.61 -0.51 14.77
CA LYS A 327 22.87 -1.92 14.49
C LYS A 327 22.47 -2.69 15.73
N ALA A 328 21.53 -3.63 15.60
CA ALA A 328 21.31 -4.64 16.61
C ALA A 328 22.55 -5.53 16.63
N ASP A 329 23.28 -5.52 17.76
CA ASP A 329 24.41 -6.42 18.04
C ASP A 329 23.95 -7.87 18.12
#